data_e9124d85cd7b2f88c0128c09a9d1ba2a
#
_entry.id   e9124d85cd7b2f88c0128c09a9d1ba2a
#
_cell.length_a   1.000
_cell.length_b   1.000
_cell.length_c   1.000
_cell.angle_alpha   90.00
_cell.angle_beta   90.00
_cell.angle_gamma   90.00
#
_symmetry.space_group_name_H-M   'P 1'
#
loop_
_entity.id
_entity.type
_entity.pdbx_description
1 polymer ?
#
loop_
_entity_poly.entity_id
_entity_poly.type
_entity_poly.pdbx_seq_one_letter_code
_entity_poly.pdbx_strand_id
1 'polypeptide(L)'
;LGPQVGAGTHREIGVISVNVFGGCESQHCITKEFQPVALKRGIKLELRAYTDEKVAAEDFKAGQCDAVLLTGTRAREFNKFTGSLEAMGAVPGEEEMRLLYNTLSQPKARPFLVDGPYEVAGVFPAGAIYLYTRDRAIDSVEKLQGKRIATLDYDSASVRMVRHVGASVVGSNSANFAGKFNNGSVDLAYAPAVAYQPLELYKGVNSKGGVFKYALAYMNFQVIIHRDRFPEDAGQMVRDESIKRIDQAYEIIAEAESGIPADVWMHPPREDVAEYDKMLRQVRLSLLEDGVYDERAIKLMKAIRCRVDGSRSECAS
;
A
#
# COMPACT_ATOMS: atom_id res chain seq x y z
N LEU A 1 11.47 20.86 52.42
CA LEU A 1 10.63 21.07 51.22
C LEU A 1 11.48 20.72 50.00
N GLY A 2 11.40 19.46 49.57
CA GLY A 2 12.02 18.97 48.34
C GLY A 2 11.16 19.32 47.14
N PRO A 3 11.73 19.45 45.92
CA PRO A 3 10.95 19.73 44.73
C PRO A 3 10.07 18.53 44.39
N GLN A 4 8.78 18.77 44.28
CA GLN A 4 7.86 17.80 43.71
C GLN A 4 8.26 17.59 42.24
N VAL A 5 8.71 16.39 41.92
CA VAL A 5 8.82 15.92 40.53
C VAL A 5 7.40 15.86 39.98
N GLY A 6 7.06 16.79 39.11
CA GLY A 6 5.78 16.82 38.44
C GLY A 6 5.58 15.50 37.70
N ALA A 7 4.48 14.82 38.03
CA ALA A 7 4.01 13.68 37.27
C ALA A 7 3.81 14.14 35.81
N GLY A 8 4.68 13.66 34.92
CA GLY A 8 4.52 13.89 33.49
C GLY A 8 3.13 13.43 33.08
N THR A 9 2.33 14.36 32.61
CA THR A 9 1.03 14.07 32.03
C THR A 9 1.27 13.18 30.81
N HIS A 10 0.98 11.87 30.95
CA HIS A 10 0.95 10.97 29.82
C HIS A 10 -0.12 11.49 28.86
N ARG A 11 0.31 11.98 27.69
CA ARG A 11 -0.62 12.41 26.65
C ARG A 11 -1.23 11.16 26.04
N GLU A 12 -2.53 11.00 26.16
CA GLU A 12 -3.24 9.95 25.44
C GLU A 12 -3.29 10.34 23.97
N ILE A 13 -2.73 9.51 23.12
CA ILE A 13 -2.69 9.71 21.67
C ILE A 13 -3.41 8.53 21.02
N GLY A 14 -4.46 8.83 20.27
CA GLY A 14 -5.21 7.81 19.52
C GLY A 14 -4.54 7.52 18.17
N VAL A 15 -4.17 6.26 17.92
CA VAL A 15 -3.79 5.77 16.60
C VAL A 15 -4.99 5.05 16.01
N ILE A 16 -5.36 5.40 14.77
CA ILE A 16 -6.44 4.73 14.06
C ILE A 16 -5.85 3.72 13.10
N SER A 17 -6.27 2.47 13.27
CA SER A 17 -5.93 1.39 12.34
C SER A 17 -7.16 1.08 11.50
N VAL A 18 -7.02 1.18 10.18
CA VAL A 18 -8.02 0.67 9.26
C VAL A 18 -7.82 -0.83 9.10
N ASN A 19 -8.80 -1.61 9.51
CA ASN A 19 -8.78 -3.04 9.28
C ASN A 19 -9.28 -3.35 7.85
N VAL A 20 -8.45 -3.06 6.87
CA VAL A 20 -8.80 -3.27 5.45
C VAL A 20 -8.95 -4.75 5.12
N PHE A 21 -8.32 -5.64 5.91
CA PHE A 21 -8.20 -7.05 5.59
C PHE A 21 -8.64 -7.99 6.74
N GLY A 22 -9.58 -7.60 7.55
CA GLY A 22 -10.26 -8.45 8.54
C GLY A 22 -9.34 -9.37 9.38
N GLY A 23 -9.31 -9.17 10.68
CA GLY A 23 -8.62 -10.06 11.62
C GLY A 23 -7.31 -9.55 12.19
N CYS A 24 -6.95 -10.09 13.33
CA CYS A 24 -5.75 -9.72 14.09
C CYS A 24 -4.43 -10.18 13.44
N GLU A 25 -4.51 -10.91 12.33
CA GLU A 25 -3.38 -11.71 11.86
C GLU A 25 -2.42 -10.96 10.92
N SER A 26 -2.69 -9.71 10.53
CA SER A 26 -1.78 -8.98 9.66
C SER A 26 -1.31 -7.64 10.23
N GLN A 27 -2.02 -6.53 9.96
CA GLN A 27 -1.47 -5.21 10.25
C GLN A 27 -1.90 -4.59 11.58
N HIS A 28 -3.09 -4.94 12.05
CA HIS A 28 -3.53 -4.49 13.37
C HIS A 28 -2.65 -5.08 14.49
N CYS A 29 -2.13 -6.29 14.31
CA CYS A 29 -1.19 -6.90 15.25
C CYS A 29 0.17 -6.22 15.20
N ILE A 30 0.71 -5.92 14.03
CA ILE A 30 1.95 -5.14 13.90
C ILE A 30 1.79 -3.78 14.57
N THR A 31 0.64 -3.11 14.37
CA THR A 31 0.39 -1.81 15.01
C THR A 31 0.34 -1.92 16.54
N LYS A 32 -0.22 -3.01 17.09
CA LYS A 32 -0.21 -3.27 18.54
C LYS A 32 1.20 -3.43 19.11
N GLU A 33 2.13 -3.97 18.34
CA GLU A 33 3.53 -4.12 18.77
C GLU A 33 4.24 -2.78 18.98
N PHE A 34 3.72 -1.69 18.41
CA PHE A 34 4.23 -0.35 18.66
C PHE A 34 3.77 0.24 20.01
N GLN A 35 2.70 -0.27 20.61
CA GLN A 35 2.20 0.27 21.90
C GLN A 35 3.26 0.21 23.00
N PRO A 36 4.00 -0.91 23.22
CA PRO A 36 5.05 -0.94 24.25
C PRO A 36 6.23 -0.01 23.93
N VAL A 37 6.57 0.16 22.65
CA VAL A 37 7.65 1.04 22.20
C VAL A 37 7.28 2.50 22.45
N ALA A 38 6.07 2.90 22.11
CA ALA A 38 5.54 4.24 22.34
C ALA A 38 5.43 4.54 23.84
N LEU A 39 4.97 3.57 24.64
CA LEU A 39 4.81 3.73 26.08
C LEU A 39 6.14 3.99 26.78
N LYS A 40 7.25 3.36 26.37
CA LYS A 40 8.60 3.64 26.88
C LYS A 40 9.02 5.10 26.65
N ARG A 41 8.39 5.79 25.73
CA ARG A 41 8.60 7.21 25.42
C ARG A 41 7.51 8.14 25.99
N GLY A 42 6.67 7.61 26.89
CA GLY A 42 5.58 8.37 27.52
C GLY A 42 4.37 8.60 26.59
N ILE A 43 4.27 7.85 25.50
CA ILE A 43 3.15 7.93 24.54
C ILE A 43 2.25 6.73 24.76
N LYS A 44 1.04 6.94 25.23
CA LYS A 44 0.02 5.89 25.33
C LYS A 44 -0.80 5.87 24.05
N LEU A 45 -0.71 4.78 23.29
CA LEU A 45 -1.49 4.59 22.05
C LEU A 45 -2.83 3.92 22.38
N GLU A 46 -3.91 4.54 21.93
CA GLU A 46 -5.23 3.94 21.85
C GLU A 46 -5.52 3.59 20.39
N LEU A 47 -5.77 2.33 20.09
CA LEU A 47 -6.05 1.85 18.74
C LEU A 47 -7.55 1.79 18.50
N ARG A 48 -8.00 2.41 17.41
CA ARG A 48 -9.38 2.39 16.97
C ARG A 48 -9.46 1.76 15.57
N ALA A 49 -10.28 0.72 15.42
CA ALA A 49 -10.45 0.03 14.15
C ALA A 49 -11.56 0.68 13.31
N TYR A 50 -11.34 0.79 12.01
CA TYR A 50 -12.31 1.24 11.03
C TYR A 50 -12.48 0.18 9.95
N THR A 51 -13.68 0.03 9.43
CA THR A 51 -14.00 -0.86 8.31
C THR A 51 -13.83 -0.16 6.97
N ASP A 52 -13.96 1.17 6.95
CA ASP A 52 -13.78 2.00 5.75
C ASP A 52 -12.63 2.99 5.97
N GLU A 53 -11.61 2.87 5.14
CA GLU A 53 -10.44 3.72 5.12
C GLU A 53 -10.77 5.19 4.87
N LYS A 54 -11.83 5.48 4.10
CA LYS A 54 -12.31 6.84 3.87
C LYS A 54 -12.73 7.50 5.18
N VAL A 55 -13.49 6.79 6.01
CA VAL A 55 -13.96 7.33 7.29
C VAL A 55 -12.78 7.61 8.22
N ALA A 56 -11.80 6.70 8.28
CA ALA A 56 -10.59 6.92 9.07
C ALA A 56 -9.79 8.15 8.60
N ALA A 57 -9.66 8.35 7.29
CA ALA A 57 -8.98 9.50 6.72
C ALA A 57 -9.70 10.82 7.02
N GLU A 58 -11.04 10.84 6.93
CA GLU A 58 -11.85 12.02 7.24
C GLU A 58 -11.80 12.35 8.74
N ASP A 59 -11.90 11.37 9.63
CA ASP A 59 -11.75 11.58 11.09
C ASP A 59 -10.35 12.12 11.44
N PHE A 60 -9.31 11.62 10.77
CA PHE A 60 -7.95 12.12 10.95
C PHE A 60 -7.83 13.58 10.48
N LYS A 61 -8.36 13.94 9.30
CA LYS A 61 -8.39 15.33 8.82
C LYS A 61 -9.15 16.25 9.77
N ALA A 62 -10.26 15.77 10.30
CA ALA A 62 -11.07 16.51 11.27
C ALA A 62 -10.43 16.63 12.66
N GLY A 63 -9.26 16.01 12.86
CA GLY A 63 -8.53 16.05 14.13
C GLY A 63 -9.14 15.17 15.24
N GLN A 64 -10.04 14.24 14.87
CA GLN A 64 -10.61 13.26 15.81
C GLN A 64 -9.59 12.21 16.23
N CYS A 65 -8.50 12.11 15.50
CA CYS A 65 -7.40 11.19 15.74
C CYS A 65 -6.07 11.91 15.59
N ASP A 66 -5.07 11.46 16.32
CA ASP A 66 -3.72 12.04 16.30
C ASP A 66 -2.85 11.39 15.23
N ALA A 67 -3.13 10.13 14.90
CA ALA A 67 -2.47 9.37 13.85
C ALA A 67 -3.46 8.46 13.12
N VAL A 68 -3.11 8.05 11.91
CA VAL A 68 -3.91 7.13 11.09
C VAL A 68 -3.01 6.17 10.31
N LEU A 69 -3.44 4.92 10.14
CA LEU A 69 -2.84 3.94 9.24
C LEU A 69 -3.71 3.81 8.00
N LEU A 70 -3.15 4.13 6.84
CA LEU A 70 -3.83 4.12 5.54
C LEU A 70 -3.01 3.36 4.50
N THR A 71 -3.67 2.90 3.44
CA THR A 71 -2.96 2.44 2.23
C THR A 71 -2.20 3.60 1.60
N GLY A 72 -1.11 3.31 0.88
CA GLY A 72 -0.33 4.33 0.17
C GLY A 72 -1.17 5.13 -0.82
N THR A 73 -2.13 4.49 -1.47
CA THR A 73 -3.09 5.15 -2.36
C THR A 73 -3.92 6.22 -1.63
N ARG A 74 -4.46 5.91 -0.46
CA ARG A 74 -5.22 6.86 0.37
C ARG A 74 -4.32 7.92 0.98
N ALA A 75 -3.10 7.54 1.37
CA ALA A 75 -2.09 8.43 1.95
C ALA A 75 -1.66 9.56 1.00
N ARG A 76 -1.86 9.40 -0.32
CA ARG A 76 -1.51 10.41 -1.35
C ARG A 76 -2.13 11.78 -1.09
N GLU A 77 -3.30 11.83 -0.50
CA GLU A 77 -3.95 13.10 -0.14
C GLU A 77 -3.24 13.87 0.98
N PHE A 78 -2.42 13.18 1.79
CA PHE A 78 -1.66 13.77 2.89
C PHE A 78 -0.18 13.98 2.52
N ASN A 79 0.36 13.15 1.65
CA ASN A 79 1.72 13.26 1.15
C ASN A 79 1.80 12.61 -0.25
N LYS A 80 1.95 13.46 -1.26
CA LYS A 80 1.98 13.03 -2.66
C LYS A 80 3.22 12.20 -2.97
N PHE A 81 4.36 12.52 -2.35
CA PHE A 81 5.61 11.78 -2.55
C PHE A 81 5.46 10.32 -2.10
N THR A 82 5.06 10.09 -0.85
CA THR A 82 4.87 8.73 -0.34
C THR A 82 3.68 8.02 -0.96
N GLY A 83 2.63 8.74 -1.33
CA GLY A 83 1.49 8.21 -2.09
C GLY A 83 1.83 7.81 -3.54
N SER A 84 3.01 8.15 -4.03
CA SER A 84 3.52 7.74 -5.34
C SER A 84 4.39 6.47 -5.29
N LEU A 85 4.67 5.92 -4.10
CA LEU A 85 5.50 4.71 -3.95
C LEU A 85 4.83 3.46 -4.53
N GLU A 86 3.50 3.49 -4.68
CA GLU A 86 2.70 2.45 -5.34
C GLU A 86 2.54 2.69 -6.85
N ALA A 87 3.37 3.53 -7.45
CA ALA A 87 3.29 3.81 -8.89
C ALA A 87 3.43 2.52 -9.70
N MET A 88 2.52 2.35 -10.66
CA MET A 88 2.36 1.13 -11.44
C MET A 88 3.65 0.77 -12.19
N GLY A 89 4.11 -0.48 -11.99
CA GLY A 89 5.32 -0.99 -12.61
C GLY A 89 6.61 -0.22 -12.28
N ALA A 90 6.58 0.63 -11.24
CA ALA A 90 7.74 1.45 -10.89
C ALA A 90 8.85 0.67 -10.20
N VAL A 91 8.51 -0.43 -9.54
CA VAL A 91 9.45 -1.29 -8.81
C VAL A 91 9.26 -2.73 -9.26
N PRO A 92 10.32 -3.45 -9.67
CA PRO A 92 10.20 -4.77 -10.24
C PRO A 92 10.09 -5.89 -9.20
N GLY A 93 10.55 -5.68 -7.95
CA GLY A 93 10.58 -6.76 -6.99
C GLY A 93 10.81 -6.34 -5.54
N GLU A 94 10.88 -7.35 -4.68
CA GLU A 94 11.07 -7.19 -3.24
C GLU A 94 12.42 -6.54 -2.89
N GLU A 95 13.50 -6.87 -3.62
CA GLU A 95 14.83 -6.34 -3.36
C GLU A 95 14.84 -4.81 -3.48
N GLU A 96 14.27 -4.28 -4.54
CA GLU A 96 14.16 -2.83 -4.75
C GLU A 96 13.22 -2.20 -3.72
N MET A 97 12.12 -2.86 -3.36
CA MET A 97 11.23 -2.36 -2.32
C MET A 97 11.90 -2.30 -0.96
N ARG A 98 12.69 -3.31 -0.58
CA ARG A 98 13.48 -3.29 0.66
C ARG A 98 14.47 -2.13 0.67
N LEU A 99 15.15 -1.88 -0.45
CA LEU A 99 16.06 -0.75 -0.59
C LEU A 99 15.32 0.59 -0.48
N LEU A 100 14.11 0.67 -1.05
CA LEU A 100 13.25 1.86 -0.94
C LEU A 100 12.86 2.13 0.52
N TYR A 101 12.38 1.13 1.27
CA TYR A 101 12.02 1.29 2.68
C TYR A 101 13.22 1.66 3.54
N ASN A 102 14.37 1.04 3.32
CA ASN A 102 15.62 1.42 3.99
C ASN A 102 16.01 2.89 3.72
N THR A 103 15.85 3.34 2.47
CA THR A 103 16.14 4.72 2.10
C THR A 103 15.21 5.71 2.82
N LEU A 104 13.91 5.39 2.87
CA LEU A 104 12.90 6.23 3.52
C LEU A 104 13.00 6.23 5.05
N SER A 105 13.59 5.21 5.65
CA SER A 105 13.80 5.15 7.11
C SER A 105 14.94 6.06 7.59
N GLN A 106 15.81 6.50 6.70
CA GLN A 106 16.94 7.36 7.07
C GLN A 106 16.48 8.76 7.48
N PRO A 107 17.11 9.40 8.49
CA PRO A 107 16.76 10.75 8.94
C PRO A 107 16.75 11.79 7.82
N LYS A 108 17.64 11.66 6.85
CA LYS A 108 17.73 12.54 5.68
C LYS A 108 16.50 12.48 4.75
N ALA A 109 15.65 11.46 4.86
CA ALA A 109 14.43 11.33 4.09
C ALA A 109 13.28 12.20 4.62
N ARG A 110 13.36 12.68 5.86
CA ARG A 110 12.27 13.43 6.54
C ARG A 110 11.68 14.56 5.67
N PRO A 111 12.47 15.40 4.95
CA PRO A 111 11.90 16.48 4.13
C PRO A 111 10.90 16.00 3.06
N PHE A 112 11.00 14.75 2.60
CA PHE A 112 10.06 14.14 1.64
C PHE A 112 8.82 13.54 2.34
N LEU A 113 8.93 13.26 3.63
CA LEU A 113 7.89 12.61 4.43
C LEU A 113 6.98 13.61 5.16
N VAL A 114 7.31 14.88 5.10
CA VAL A 114 6.56 15.97 5.73
C VAL A 114 5.85 16.77 4.66
N ASP A 115 4.55 17.00 4.85
CA ASP A 115 3.73 17.89 4.02
C ASP A 115 2.76 18.65 4.91
N GLY A 116 2.96 19.97 5.03
CA GLY A 116 2.18 20.84 5.91
C GLY A 116 2.14 20.31 7.36
N PRO A 117 0.95 20.08 7.94
CA PRO A 117 0.80 19.62 9.32
C PRO A 117 1.07 18.12 9.50
N TYR A 118 1.27 17.37 8.41
CA TYR A 118 1.36 15.93 8.42
C TYR A 118 2.80 15.43 8.29
N GLU A 119 3.11 14.31 8.91
CA GLU A 119 4.32 13.54 8.68
C GLU A 119 3.98 12.07 8.47
N VAL A 120 4.53 11.46 7.42
CA VAL A 120 4.52 10.02 7.24
C VAL A 120 5.57 9.43 8.17
N ALA A 121 5.10 8.92 9.30
CA ALA A 121 5.94 8.40 10.36
C ALA A 121 6.49 7.00 10.06
N GLY A 122 5.80 6.21 9.25
CA GLY A 122 6.24 4.88 8.88
C GLY A 122 5.58 4.38 7.60
N VAL A 123 6.29 3.51 6.88
CA VAL A 123 5.80 2.82 5.68
C VAL A 123 6.07 1.33 5.83
N PHE A 124 5.03 0.51 5.61
CA PHE A 124 5.07 -0.94 5.80
C PHE A 124 4.68 -1.66 4.52
N PRO A 125 5.42 -2.71 4.09
CA PRO A 125 5.05 -3.49 2.92
C PRO A 125 3.76 -4.27 3.13
N ALA A 126 2.94 -4.35 2.09
CA ALA A 126 1.77 -5.23 2.01
C ALA A 126 1.85 -6.23 0.85
N GLY A 127 2.93 -6.16 0.07
CA GLY A 127 3.23 -7.09 -1.03
C GLY A 127 2.76 -6.62 -2.39
N ALA A 128 3.01 -7.46 -3.38
CA ALA A 128 2.62 -7.21 -4.76
C ALA A 128 1.10 -7.20 -4.91
N ILE A 129 0.60 -6.27 -5.72
CA ILE A 129 -0.80 -6.22 -6.13
C ILE A 129 -0.97 -7.11 -7.34
N TYR A 130 -1.86 -8.09 -7.24
CA TYR A 130 -2.20 -9.04 -8.29
C TYR A 130 -3.62 -8.78 -8.82
N LEU A 131 -3.85 -9.16 -10.07
CA LEU A 131 -5.18 -9.18 -10.67
C LEU A 131 -5.84 -10.54 -10.44
N TYR A 132 -7.04 -10.51 -9.87
CA TYR A 132 -7.90 -11.67 -9.61
C TYR A 132 -8.98 -11.72 -10.67
N THR A 133 -9.23 -12.88 -11.26
CA THR A 133 -10.29 -13.08 -12.23
C THR A 133 -11.24 -14.20 -11.82
N ARG A 134 -12.50 -14.05 -12.15
CA ARG A 134 -13.53 -15.08 -11.96
C ARG A 134 -13.52 -16.15 -13.07
N ASP A 135 -12.81 -15.87 -14.16
CA ASP A 135 -12.73 -16.74 -15.34
C ASP A 135 -11.29 -16.78 -15.88
N ARG A 136 -10.67 -17.96 -15.87
CA ARG A 136 -9.32 -18.19 -16.40
C ARG A 136 -9.19 -17.97 -17.90
N ALA A 137 -10.32 -17.94 -18.64
CA ALA A 137 -10.30 -17.58 -20.06
C ALA A 137 -9.89 -16.10 -20.28
N ILE A 138 -9.98 -15.26 -19.24
CA ILE A 138 -9.42 -13.91 -19.23
C ILE A 138 -7.95 -14.04 -18.81
N ASP A 139 -7.06 -14.33 -19.74
CA ASP A 139 -5.66 -14.67 -19.52
C ASP A 139 -4.65 -13.72 -20.19
N SER A 140 -5.14 -12.66 -20.83
CA SER A 140 -4.32 -11.63 -21.48
C SER A 140 -4.93 -10.23 -21.31
N VAL A 141 -4.12 -9.19 -21.57
CA VAL A 141 -4.57 -7.79 -21.50
C VAL A 141 -5.67 -7.50 -22.49
N GLU A 142 -5.62 -8.07 -23.70
CA GLU A 142 -6.62 -7.86 -24.74
C GLU A 142 -8.00 -8.38 -24.30
N LYS A 143 -8.03 -9.46 -23.52
CA LYS A 143 -9.27 -10.06 -23.00
C LYS A 143 -9.87 -9.28 -21.83
N LEU A 144 -9.18 -8.27 -21.30
CA LEU A 144 -9.73 -7.34 -20.32
C LEU A 144 -10.73 -6.36 -20.94
N GLN A 145 -10.68 -6.16 -22.27
CA GLN A 145 -11.58 -5.23 -22.94
C GLN A 145 -13.05 -5.56 -22.65
N GLY A 146 -13.78 -4.56 -22.20
CA GLY A 146 -15.20 -4.66 -21.86
C GLY A 146 -15.50 -5.40 -20.55
N LYS A 147 -14.49 -5.95 -19.86
CA LYS A 147 -14.68 -6.61 -18.57
C LYS A 147 -14.87 -5.58 -17.45
N ARG A 148 -15.68 -5.96 -16.45
CA ARG A 148 -15.96 -5.12 -15.28
C ARG A 148 -14.90 -5.35 -14.22
N ILE A 149 -14.20 -4.28 -13.82
CA ILE A 149 -13.16 -4.34 -12.78
C ILE A 149 -13.59 -3.50 -11.59
N ALA A 150 -13.62 -4.10 -10.40
CA ALA A 150 -13.79 -3.35 -9.16
C ALA A 150 -12.58 -2.41 -8.99
N THR A 151 -12.85 -1.11 -9.08
CA THR A 151 -11.82 -0.08 -9.12
C THR A 151 -12.02 0.90 -7.97
N LEU A 152 -10.99 1.18 -7.21
CA LEU A 152 -11.05 2.20 -6.17
C LEU A 152 -11.34 3.56 -6.83
N ASP A 153 -12.52 4.11 -6.59
CA ASP A 153 -13.04 5.29 -7.29
C ASP A 153 -12.28 6.58 -6.95
N TYR A 154 -11.62 6.61 -5.80
CA TYR A 154 -10.75 7.71 -5.37
C TYR A 154 -9.31 7.59 -5.91
N ASP A 155 -8.93 6.48 -6.52
CA ASP A 155 -7.60 6.27 -7.10
C ASP A 155 -7.60 6.53 -8.61
N SER A 156 -7.23 7.75 -9.00
CA SER A 156 -7.14 8.16 -10.40
C SER A 156 -6.15 7.31 -11.20
N ALA A 157 -5.11 6.75 -10.56
CA ALA A 157 -4.16 5.88 -11.22
C ALA A 157 -4.79 4.55 -11.64
N SER A 158 -5.52 3.89 -10.73
CA SER A 158 -6.24 2.66 -11.04
C SER A 158 -7.34 2.89 -12.05
N VAL A 159 -8.11 3.98 -11.94
CA VAL A 159 -9.13 4.35 -12.94
C VAL A 159 -8.52 4.53 -14.32
N ARG A 160 -7.38 5.23 -14.42
CA ARG A 160 -6.63 5.41 -15.67
C ARG A 160 -6.19 4.07 -16.27
N MET A 161 -5.63 3.18 -15.42
CA MET A 161 -5.17 1.86 -15.87
C MET A 161 -6.32 1.02 -16.40
N VAL A 162 -7.43 0.92 -15.67
CA VAL A 162 -8.60 0.15 -16.10
C VAL A 162 -9.15 0.64 -17.43
N ARG A 163 -9.22 1.97 -17.62
CA ARG A 163 -9.64 2.56 -18.90
C ARG A 163 -8.62 2.32 -20.03
N HIS A 164 -7.33 2.37 -19.71
CA HIS A 164 -6.27 2.16 -20.70
C HIS A 164 -6.33 0.76 -21.33
N VAL A 165 -6.69 -0.28 -20.57
CA VAL A 165 -6.87 -1.63 -21.09
C VAL A 165 -8.26 -1.88 -21.71
N GLY A 166 -9.08 -0.85 -21.83
CA GLY A 166 -10.43 -0.95 -22.41
C GLY A 166 -11.45 -1.65 -21.52
N ALA A 167 -11.15 -1.84 -20.25
CA ALA A 167 -12.07 -2.41 -19.28
C ALA A 167 -13.05 -1.35 -18.74
N SER A 168 -14.12 -1.82 -18.10
CA SER A 168 -15.13 -0.96 -17.46
C SER A 168 -14.83 -0.78 -15.98
N VAL A 169 -14.74 0.48 -15.57
CA VAL A 169 -14.59 0.85 -14.16
C VAL A 169 -15.90 0.61 -13.43
N VAL A 170 -15.87 -0.23 -12.39
CA VAL A 170 -16.95 -0.35 -11.41
C VAL A 170 -16.48 0.27 -10.10
N GLY A 171 -16.95 1.48 -9.80
CA GLY A 171 -16.55 2.25 -8.63
C GLY A 171 -16.72 1.45 -7.34
N SER A 172 -15.67 1.39 -6.56
CA SER A 172 -15.58 0.58 -5.34
C SER A 172 -14.72 1.30 -4.30
N ASN A 173 -14.79 0.83 -3.08
CA ASN A 173 -13.93 1.27 -1.98
C ASN A 173 -13.32 0.05 -1.25
N SER A 174 -12.49 0.29 -0.26
CA SER A 174 -11.83 -0.77 0.51
C SER A 174 -12.81 -1.70 1.23
N ALA A 175 -14.01 -1.22 1.57
CA ALA A 175 -15.01 -2.01 2.28
C ALA A 175 -15.86 -2.90 1.36
N ASN A 176 -16.01 -2.59 0.07
CA ASN A 176 -16.98 -3.27 -0.79
C ASN A 176 -16.41 -3.95 -2.05
N PHE A 177 -15.15 -3.68 -2.44
CA PHE A 177 -14.59 -4.24 -3.68
C PHE A 177 -14.57 -5.78 -3.67
N ALA A 178 -14.21 -6.39 -2.55
CA ALA A 178 -14.16 -7.84 -2.41
C ALA A 178 -15.55 -8.46 -2.50
N GLY A 179 -16.55 -7.87 -1.86
CA GLY A 179 -17.95 -8.31 -1.97
C GLY A 179 -18.46 -8.30 -3.40
N LYS A 180 -18.17 -7.24 -4.16
CA LYS A 180 -18.52 -7.14 -5.59
C LYS A 180 -17.85 -8.23 -6.43
N PHE A 181 -16.59 -8.54 -6.14
CA PHE A 181 -15.87 -9.62 -6.81
C PHE A 181 -16.44 -10.99 -6.41
N ASN A 182 -16.63 -11.24 -5.12
CA ASN A 182 -17.09 -12.52 -4.60
C ASN A 182 -18.51 -12.88 -5.08
N ASN A 183 -19.40 -11.90 -5.21
CA ASN A 183 -20.78 -12.14 -5.65
C ASN A 183 -20.99 -12.06 -7.17
N GLY A 184 -19.94 -11.74 -7.96
CA GLY A 184 -20.01 -11.68 -9.42
C GLY A 184 -20.56 -10.37 -9.99
N SER A 185 -20.68 -9.32 -9.20
CA SER A 185 -21.03 -7.98 -9.70
C SER A 185 -19.94 -7.41 -10.63
N VAL A 186 -18.71 -7.89 -10.48
CA VAL A 186 -17.57 -7.60 -11.36
C VAL A 186 -16.89 -8.89 -11.81
N ASP A 187 -16.12 -8.81 -12.88
CA ASP A 187 -15.39 -9.94 -13.45
C ASP A 187 -13.99 -10.09 -12.85
N LEU A 188 -13.39 -8.96 -12.45
CA LEU A 188 -12.04 -8.89 -11.89
C LEU A 188 -11.97 -7.91 -10.72
N ALA A 189 -10.94 -8.12 -9.89
CA ALA A 189 -10.51 -7.20 -8.84
C ALA A 189 -8.98 -7.27 -8.72
N TYR A 190 -8.37 -6.30 -8.08
CA TYR A 190 -6.94 -6.29 -7.78
C TYR A 190 -6.71 -6.11 -6.28
N ALA A 191 -5.77 -6.86 -5.75
CA ALA A 191 -5.45 -6.86 -4.32
C ALA A 191 -4.08 -7.53 -4.07
N PRO A 192 -3.43 -7.28 -2.92
CA PRO A 192 -2.29 -8.07 -2.50
C PRO A 192 -2.73 -9.46 -2.00
N ALA A 193 -1.80 -10.41 -1.97
CA ALA A 193 -2.07 -11.78 -1.50
C ALA A 193 -2.57 -11.82 -0.03
N VAL A 194 -2.13 -10.88 0.80
CA VAL A 194 -2.60 -10.78 2.20
C VAL A 194 -4.11 -10.54 2.33
N ALA A 195 -4.78 -10.11 1.26
CA ALA A 195 -6.23 -9.94 1.21
C ALA A 195 -6.99 -11.24 0.84
N TYR A 196 -6.31 -12.25 0.32
CA TYR A 196 -6.96 -13.44 -0.26
C TYR A 196 -7.85 -14.18 0.74
N GLN A 197 -7.32 -14.53 1.90
CA GLN A 197 -8.08 -15.23 2.94
C GLN A 197 -9.03 -14.31 3.72
N PRO A 198 -8.56 -13.16 4.29
CA PRO A 198 -9.42 -12.32 5.12
C PRO A 198 -10.64 -11.75 4.39
N LEU A 199 -10.50 -11.42 3.10
CA LEU A 199 -11.61 -10.91 2.28
C LEU A 199 -12.29 -12.00 1.46
N GLU A 200 -11.95 -13.27 1.71
CA GLU A 200 -12.56 -14.43 1.08
C GLU A 200 -12.51 -14.38 -0.46
N LEU A 201 -11.46 -13.78 -1.05
CA LEU A 201 -11.34 -13.62 -2.51
C LEU A 201 -11.37 -14.96 -3.26
N TYR A 202 -11.06 -16.08 -2.58
CA TYR A 202 -11.23 -17.43 -3.10
C TYR A 202 -12.68 -17.73 -3.53
N LYS A 203 -13.69 -17.08 -2.94
CA LYS A 203 -15.09 -17.22 -3.37
C LYS A 203 -15.32 -16.60 -4.76
N GLY A 204 -14.71 -15.44 -5.01
CA GLY A 204 -14.76 -14.80 -6.33
C GLY A 204 -13.99 -15.57 -7.37
N VAL A 205 -12.78 -16.03 -7.06
CA VAL A 205 -11.96 -16.88 -7.93
C VAL A 205 -12.69 -18.18 -8.25
N ASN A 206 -13.33 -18.82 -7.27
CA ASN A 206 -14.05 -20.08 -7.38
C ASN A 206 -13.23 -21.19 -8.10
N SER A 207 -13.87 -22.17 -8.72
CA SER A 207 -13.20 -23.25 -9.46
C SER A 207 -12.81 -22.89 -10.92
N LYS A 208 -13.24 -21.71 -11.40
CA LYS A 208 -13.07 -21.30 -12.81
C LYS A 208 -12.11 -20.14 -12.99
N GLY A 209 -11.82 -19.41 -11.93
CA GLY A 209 -10.98 -18.22 -11.94
C GLY A 209 -9.52 -18.49 -11.63
N GLY A 210 -8.79 -17.43 -11.40
CA GLY A 210 -7.37 -17.48 -11.05
C GLY A 210 -6.82 -16.12 -10.61
N VAL A 211 -5.53 -16.13 -10.32
CA VAL A 211 -4.76 -14.95 -9.92
C VAL A 211 -3.55 -14.82 -10.83
N PHE A 212 -3.40 -13.69 -11.49
CA PHE A 212 -2.25 -13.46 -12.38
C PHE A 212 -0.98 -13.29 -11.53
N LYS A 213 0.02 -14.13 -11.78
CA LYS A 213 1.34 -14.03 -11.15
C LYS A 213 2.18 -12.95 -11.83
N TYR A 214 1.68 -11.73 -11.80
CA TYR A 214 2.31 -10.54 -12.34
C TYR A 214 2.00 -9.35 -11.42
N ALA A 215 3.02 -8.71 -10.89
CA ALA A 215 2.87 -7.58 -9.98
C ALA A 215 2.52 -6.29 -10.75
N LEU A 216 1.35 -5.74 -10.50
CA LEU A 216 0.94 -4.44 -11.06
C LEU A 216 1.67 -3.27 -10.37
N ALA A 217 1.82 -3.36 -9.07
CA ALA A 217 2.50 -2.43 -8.18
C ALA A 217 2.81 -3.15 -6.86
N TYR A 218 3.48 -2.46 -5.94
CA TYR A 218 3.71 -2.96 -4.58
C TYR A 218 2.97 -2.07 -3.60
N MET A 219 1.98 -2.67 -2.93
CA MET A 219 1.14 -1.99 -1.95
C MET A 219 1.91 -1.79 -0.65
N ASN A 220 1.64 -0.68 0.01
CA ASN A 220 2.16 -0.38 1.34
C ASN A 220 1.07 0.23 2.23
N PHE A 221 1.31 0.17 3.53
CA PHE A 221 0.56 0.92 4.54
C PHE A 221 1.43 2.03 5.09
N GLN A 222 0.82 3.15 5.41
CA GLN A 222 1.51 4.32 5.90
C GLN A 222 0.89 4.81 7.21
N VAL A 223 1.71 5.02 8.22
CA VAL A 223 1.32 5.72 9.45
C VAL A 223 1.53 7.20 9.21
N ILE A 224 0.47 7.98 9.32
CA ILE A 224 0.50 9.44 9.17
C ILE A 224 0.12 10.06 10.50
N ILE A 225 0.88 11.06 10.92
CA ILE A 225 0.68 11.76 12.20
C ILE A 225 0.43 13.26 12.00
N HIS A 226 -0.35 13.85 12.88
CA HIS A 226 -0.36 15.30 13.08
C HIS A 226 0.92 15.70 13.83
N ARG A 227 1.84 16.42 13.17
CA ARG A 227 3.17 16.73 13.69
C ARG A 227 3.16 17.47 15.03
N ASP A 228 2.21 18.36 15.21
CA ASP A 228 2.07 19.18 16.41
C ASP A 228 1.56 18.42 17.64
N ARG A 229 1.09 17.18 17.43
CA ARG A 229 0.53 16.32 18.49
C ARG A 229 1.53 15.32 19.05
N PHE A 230 2.68 15.18 18.41
CA PHE A 230 3.72 14.23 18.78
C PHE A 230 5.04 14.93 19.08
N PRO A 231 5.94 14.31 19.87
CA PRO A 231 7.33 14.75 19.97
C PRO A 231 7.99 14.85 18.59
N GLU A 232 8.94 15.76 18.42
CA GLU A 232 9.58 16.03 17.13
C GLU A 232 10.26 14.79 16.51
N ASP A 233 10.77 13.90 17.35
CA ASP A 233 11.45 12.66 16.96
C ASP A 233 10.50 11.45 16.76
N ALA A 234 9.20 11.61 16.99
CA ALA A 234 8.25 10.51 16.94
C ALA A 234 8.20 9.84 15.56
N GLY A 235 8.23 10.61 14.49
CA GLY A 235 8.26 10.07 13.12
C GLY A 235 9.50 9.21 12.88
N GLN A 236 10.69 9.66 13.30
CA GLN A 236 11.91 8.87 13.16
C GLN A 236 11.87 7.60 14.00
N MET A 237 11.34 7.67 15.22
CA MET A 237 11.15 6.49 16.07
C MET A 237 10.30 5.42 15.37
N VAL A 238 9.19 5.82 14.75
CA VAL A 238 8.32 4.87 14.01
C VAL A 238 9.06 4.27 12.82
N ARG A 239 9.83 5.07 12.07
CA ARG A 239 10.63 4.59 10.93
C ARG A 239 11.69 3.58 11.37
N ASP A 240 12.40 3.85 12.46
CA ASP A 240 13.42 2.96 13.02
C ASP A 240 12.80 1.62 13.46
N GLU A 241 11.62 1.67 14.09
CA GLU A 241 10.91 0.45 14.47
C GLU A 241 10.31 -0.30 13.27
N SER A 242 9.84 0.43 12.26
CA SER A 242 9.31 -0.17 11.03
C SER A 242 10.36 -0.98 10.29
N ILE A 243 11.57 -0.43 10.15
CA ILE A 243 12.64 -1.12 9.42
C ILE A 243 13.16 -2.35 10.17
N LYS A 244 13.13 -2.35 11.49
CA LYS A 244 13.46 -3.54 12.30
C LYS A 244 12.49 -4.71 12.08
N ARG A 245 11.27 -4.42 11.67
CA ARG A 245 10.20 -5.40 11.45
C ARG A 245 9.96 -5.74 9.98
N ILE A 246 10.79 -5.24 9.10
CA ILE A 246 10.58 -5.43 7.65
C ILE A 246 10.63 -6.90 7.25
N ASP A 247 11.50 -7.69 7.86
CA ASP A 247 11.60 -9.13 7.59
C ASP A 247 10.33 -9.86 8.03
N GLN A 248 9.81 -9.55 9.22
CA GLN A 248 8.52 -10.07 9.70
C GLN A 248 7.37 -9.72 8.74
N ALA A 249 7.33 -8.50 8.22
CA ALA A 249 6.31 -8.11 7.26
C ALA A 249 6.41 -8.92 5.95
N TYR A 250 7.61 -9.18 5.46
CA TYR A 250 7.80 -10.01 4.27
C TYR A 250 7.54 -11.49 4.52
N GLU A 251 7.78 -12.01 5.73
CA GLU A 251 7.37 -13.36 6.11
C GLU A 251 5.83 -13.51 6.04
N ILE A 252 5.08 -12.53 6.55
CA ILE A 252 3.61 -12.50 6.47
C ILE A 252 3.15 -12.48 5.00
N ILE A 253 3.80 -11.68 4.14
CA ILE A 253 3.48 -11.61 2.72
C ILE A 253 3.75 -12.95 2.03
N ALA A 254 4.91 -13.57 2.30
CA ALA A 254 5.28 -14.86 1.74
C ALA A 254 4.32 -15.98 2.18
N GLU A 255 3.92 -15.98 3.45
CA GLU A 255 2.91 -16.91 3.97
C GLU A 255 1.56 -16.73 3.26
N ALA A 256 1.11 -15.50 3.09
CA ALA A 256 -0.13 -15.19 2.38
C ALA A 256 -0.08 -15.64 0.90
N GLU A 257 1.03 -15.42 0.21
CA GLU A 257 1.23 -15.90 -1.17
C GLU A 257 1.22 -17.43 -1.24
N SER A 258 1.86 -18.10 -0.28
CA SER A 258 1.87 -19.57 -0.17
C SER A 258 0.48 -20.13 0.16
N GLY A 259 -0.38 -19.35 0.80
CA GLY A 259 -1.76 -19.69 1.11
C GLY A 259 -2.69 -19.68 -0.10
N ILE A 260 -2.27 -19.11 -1.23
CA ILE A 260 -2.99 -19.21 -2.51
C ILE A 260 -2.59 -20.53 -3.16
N PRO A 261 -3.55 -21.47 -3.43
CA PRO A 261 -3.22 -22.75 -4.04
C PRO A 261 -2.45 -22.62 -5.35
N ALA A 262 -1.51 -23.52 -5.60
CA ALA A 262 -0.60 -23.45 -6.75
C ALA A 262 -1.36 -23.47 -8.11
N ASP A 263 -2.46 -24.18 -8.18
CA ASP A 263 -3.31 -24.28 -9.38
C ASP A 263 -4.18 -23.04 -9.61
N VAL A 264 -4.32 -22.18 -8.64
CA VAL A 264 -5.02 -20.89 -8.76
C VAL A 264 -4.15 -19.85 -9.49
N TRP A 265 -2.82 -19.93 -9.35
CA TRP A 265 -1.92 -19.02 -10.03
C TRP A 265 -1.91 -19.20 -11.55
N MET A 266 -2.00 -18.07 -12.25
CA MET A 266 -1.92 -17.97 -13.71
C MET A 266 -0.61 -17.27 -14.07
N HIS A 267 0.28 -17.98 -14.76
CA HIS A 267 1.58 -17.46 -15.16
C HIS A 267 1.50 -16.90 -16.59
N PRO A 268 1.68 -15.58 -16.80
CA PRO A 268 1.71 -15.04 -18.15
C PRO A 268 2.94 -15.56 -18.92
N PRO A 269 2.84 -15.77 -20.25
CA PRO A 269 3.99 -16.04 -21.10
C PRO A 269 5.06 -14.95 -20.98
N ARG A 270 6.33 -15.32 -21.15
CA ARG A 270 7.46 -14.36 -21.01
C ARG A 270 7.40 -13.20 -22.00
N GLU A 271 6.94 -13.48 -23.21
CA GLU A 271 6.73 -12.48 -24.25
C GLU A 271 5.69 -11.43 -23.85
N ASP A 272 4.65 -11.82 -23.14
CA ASP A 272 3.59 -10.93 -22.69
C ASP A 272 4.06 -10.03 -21.52
N VAL A 273 4.96 -10.53 -20.68
CA VAL A 273 5.49 -9.76 -19.54
C VAL A 273 6.18 -8.47 -20.01
N ALA A 274 6.98 -8.54 -21.07
CA ALA A 274 7.65 -7.37 -21.62
C ALA A 274 6.65 -6.31 -22.14
N GLU A 275 5.54 -6.74 -22.72
CA GLU A 275 4.46 -5.87 -23.15
C GLU A 275 3.72 -5.24 -21.97
N TYR A 276 3.47 -6.01 -20.92
CA TYR A 276 2.84 -5.50 -19.69
C TYR A 276 3.73 -4.46 -19.01
N ASP A 277 5.03 -4.70 -18.90
CA ASP A 277 5.98 -3.74 -18.36
C ASP A 277 5.99 -2.43 -19.15
N LYS A 278 5.95 -2.51 -20.48
CA LYS A 278 5.87 -1.35 -21.37
C LYS A 278 4.57 -0.57 -21.16
N MET A 279 3.46 -1.28 -21.08
CA MET A 279 2.13 -0.69 -20.84
C MET A 279 2.07 0.03 -19.49
N LEU A 280 2.51 -0.63 -18.41
CA LEU A 280 2.56 -0.02 -17.07
C LEU A 280 3.43 1.22 -17.05
N ARG A 281 4.57 1.18 -17.76
CA ARG A 281 5.44 2.35 -17.90
C ARG A 281 4.75 3.50 -18.61
N GLN A 282 4.02 3.25 -19.70
CA GLN A 282 3.30 4.30 -20.44
C GLN A 282 2.24 4.96 -19.54
N VAL A 283 1.45 4.16 -18.82
CA VAL A 283 0.45 4.69 -17.89
C VAL A 283 1.11 5.47 -16.76
N ARG A 284 2.20 4.98 -16.20
CA ARG A 284 2.95 5.68 -15.15
C ARG A 284 3.47 7.04 -15.60
N LEU A 285 4.02 7.13 -16.81
CA LEU A 285 4.52 8.39 -17.36
C LEU A 285 3.38 9.39 -17.62
N SER A 286 2.25 8.93 -18.16
CA SER A 286 1.05 9.75 -18.32
C SER A 286 0.52 10.30 -16.99
N LEU A 287 0.52 9.47 -15.95
CA LEU A 287 0.10 9.89 -14.61
C LEU A 287 1.08 10.88 -13.97
N LEU A 288 2.35 10.77 -14.30
CA LEU A 288 3.35 11.75 -13.89
C LEU A 288 3.14 13.10 -14.58
N GLU A 289 2.92 13.10 -15.90
CA GLU A 289 2.62 14.32 -16.68
C GLU A 289 1.37 15.04 -16.17
N ASP A 290 0.34 14.30 -15.82
CA ASP A 290 -0.91 14.83 -15.24
C ASP A 290 -0.78 15.22 -13.75
N GLY A 291 0.40 15.08 -13.17
CA GLY A 291 0.67 15.46 -11.80
C GLY A 291 0.02 14.57 -10.74
N VAL A 292 -0.42 13.36 -11.09
CA VAL A 292 -0.94 12.37 -10.12
C VAL A 292 0.19 11.84 -9.26
N TYR A 293 1.34 11.53 -9.88
CA TYR A 293 2.54 11.09 -9.18
C TYR A 293 3.51 12.24 -8.91
N ASP A 294 4.28 12.12 -7.84
CA ASP A 294 5.38 13.04 -7.52
C ASP A 294 6.63 12.64 -8.30
N GLU A 295 7.20 13.61 -9.03
CA GLU A 295 8.38 13.39 -9.85
C GLU A 295 9.59 12.90 -9.04
N ARG A 296 9.76 13.39 -7.82
CA ARG A 296 10.86 12.99 -6.93
C ARG A 296 10.76 11.54 -6.53
N ALA A 297 9.54 11.04 -6.28
CA ALA A 297 9.30 9.64 -5.97
C ALA A 297 9.59 8.74 -7.18
N ILE A 298 9.18 9.15 -8.38
CA ILE A 298 9.46 8.41 -9.61
C ILE A 298 10.96 8.37 -9.89
N LYS A 299 11.68 9.48 -9.70
CA LYS A 299 13.15 9.54 -9.83
C LYS A 299 13.85 8.65 -8.81
N LEU A 300 13.40 8.64 -7.56
CA LEU A 300 13.94 7.76 -6.52
C LEU A 300 13.79 6.29 -6.90
N MET A 301 12.60 5.86 -7.34
CA MET A 301 12.36 4.48 -7.75
C MET A 301 13.19 4.10 -9.00
N LYS A 302 13.40 5.01 -9.96
CA LYS A 302 14.35 4.80 -11.07
C LYS A 302 15.77 4.60 -10.55
N ALA A 303 16.25 5.46 -9.65
CA ALA A 303 17.59 5.34 -9.08
C ALA A 303 17.78 4.01 -8.34
N ILE A 304 16.76 3.54 -7.62
CA ILE A 304 16.78 2.24 -6.95
C ILE A 304 16.85 1.09 -7.95
N ARG A 305 16.03 1.08 -8.99
CA ARG A 305 16.10 0.07 -10.07
C ARG A 305 17.48 0.01 -10.69
N CYS A 306 18.06 1.18 -10.98
CA CYS A 306 19.40 1.27 -11.59
C CYS A 306 20.52 0.85 -10.64
N ARG A 307 20.31 1.00 -9.33
CA ARG A 307 21.28 0.53 -8.34
C ARG A 307 21.29 -0.99 -8.23
N VAL A 308 20.14 -1.64 -8.36
CA VAL A 308 20.01 -3.10 -8.31
C VAL A 308 20.41 -3.71 -9.65
N ASP A 309 19.97 -3.12 -10.76
CA ASP A 309 20.29 -3.58 -12.13
C ASP A 309 20.67 -2.41 -13.03
N GLY A 310 21.97 -2.10 -13.05
CA GLY A 310 22.54 -1.03 -13.88
C GLY A 310 22.52 -1.32 -15.39
N SER A 311 22.15 -2.54 -15.81
CA SER A 311 22.07 -2.90 -17.24
C SER A 311 20.79 -2.41 -17.92
N ARG A 312 19.84 -1.89 -17.18
CA ARG A 312 18.59 -1.35 -17.73
C ARG A 312 18.83 -0.17 -18.65
N SER A 313 18.16 -0.12 -19.78
CA SER A 313 18.30 0.93 -20.77
C SER A 313 18.05 2.35 -20.22
N GLU A 314 17.19 2.48 -19.23
CA GLU A 314 16.88 3.74 -18.56
C GLU A 314 18.00 4.26 -17.64
N CYS A 315 19.03 3.44 -17.37
CA CYS A 315 20.13 3.76 -16.47
C CYS A 315 21.35 4.33 -17.17
N ALA A 316 21.36 4.29 -18.49
CA ALA A 316 22.45 4.80 -19.34
C ALA A 316 22.40 6.32 -19.57
N SER A 317 21.44 7.03 -18.95
CA SER A 317 21.20 8.46 -19.16
C SER A 317 21.42 9.28 -17.91
#